data_4aa94549d7a4f8cffa0c0ed947e4beac
#
_entry.id   4aa94549d7a4f8cffa0c0ed947e4beac
#
_cell.length_a   1.000
_cell.length_b   1.000
_cell.length_c   1.000
_cell.angle_alpha   90.00
_cell.angle_beta   90.00
_cell.angle_gamma   90.00
#
_symmetry.space_group_name_H-M   'P 1'
#
loop_
_entity.id
_entity.type
_entity.pdbx_description
1 polymer ?
#
loop_
_entity_poly.entity_id
_entity_poly.type
_entity_poly.pdbx_seq_one_letter_code
_entity_poly.pdbx_strand_id
1 'polypeptide(L)'
;FSISQALDDCTASGGTRTSTLTIVNGESATSYFKVEKSTDGGSSYSTVNSNFSLAANTTDNSTFTSTVSDGDSVTWRVTGSDTSSDFSGLTPSTVSGTADCTVSVTVSQSLGSCSAGSKTSTLSITNNESYTSYLVVEYSLNGGTSYTPHGSGEDGDDFSLAGGATDNSTFTVAVAHEQTIIWRVTPSPTTSP
;
A
#
# COMPACT_ATOMS: atom_id res chain seq x y z
N PHE A 1 -8.59 -15.61 24.75
CA PHE A 1 -8.00 -14.47 24.04
C PHE A 1 -8.27 -14.54 22.54
N SER A 2 -8.16 -13.42 21.86
CA SER A 2 -8.20 -13.36 20.39
C SER A 2 -7.06 -12.50 19.86
N ILE A 3 -6.70 -12.72 18.59
CA ILE A 3 -5.69 -11.93 17.89
C ILE A 3 -6.24 -11.45 16.54
N SER A 4 -5.79 -10.29 16.11
CA SER A 4 -6.00 -9.76 14.77
C SER A 4 -4.77 -9.01 14.30
N GLN A 5 -4.69 -8.77 13.00
CA GLN A 5 -3.60 -8.04 12.36
C GLN A 5 -4.19 -6.94 11.49
N ALA A 6 -3.58 -5.77 11.51
CA ALA A 6 -3.79 -4.71 10.56
C ALA A 6 -2.49 -4.41 9.81
N LEU A 7 -2.60 -4.09 8.53
CA LEU A 7 -1.55 -3.48 7.73
C LEU A 7 -1.96 -2.03 7.50
N ASP A 8 -1.06 -1.09 7.81
CA ASP A 8 -1.28 0.33 7.48
C ASP A 8 -1.20 0.58 5.96
N ASP A 9 -1.36 1.82 5.55
CA ASP A 9 -1.18 2.23 4.15
C ASP A 9 0.28 2.10 3.72
N CYS A 10 0.51 1.91 2.43
CA CYS A 10 1.87 1.88 1.88
C CYS A 10 2.57 3.22 2.09
N THR A 11 3.83 3.16 2.49
CA THR A 11 4.65 4.36 2.59
C THR A 11 5.06 4.83 1.19
N ALA A 12 4.89 6.11 0.90
CA ALA A 12 5.24 6.71 -0.39
C ALA A 12 6.73 6.55 -0.77
N SER A 13 7.59 6.23 0.18
CA SER A 13 9.05 6.19 0.01
C SER A 13 9.68 4.80 -0.02
N GLY A 14 8.90 3.72 -0.06
CA GLY A 14 9.58 2.41 0.05
C GLY A 14 8.77 1.17 -0.29
N GLY A 15 7.52 1.31 -0.69
CA GLY A 15 6.70 0.12 -0.99
C GLY A 15 6.64 -0.82 0.22
N THR A 16 6.50 -0.27 1.43
CA THR A 16 6.40 -1.03 2.68
C THR A 16 5.14 -0.67 3.44
N ARG A 17 4.63 -1.61 4.21
CA ARG A 17 3.54 -1.44 5.17
C ARG A 17 4.01 -1.81 6.57
N THR A 18 3.40 -1.24 7.58
CA THR A 18 3.59 -1.71 8.96
C THR A 18 2.46 -2.66 9.32
N SER A 19 2.82 -3.87 9.68
CA SER A 19 1.90 -4.83 10.29
C SER A 19 1.84 -4.59 11.77
N THR A 20 0.64 -4.40 12.31
CA THR A 20 0.38 -4.27 13.75
C THR A 20 -0.45 -5.46 14.22
N LEU A 21 0.08 -6.20 15.21
CA LEU A 21 -0.65 -7.26 15.89
C LEU A 21 -1.49 -6.66 17.01
N THR A 22 -2.76 -7.04 17.06
CA THR A 22 -3.65 -6.77 18.20
C THR A 22 -3.87 -8.05 18.99
N ILE A 23 -3.72 -7.98 20.32
CA ILE A 23 -4.01 -9.07 21.25
C ILE A 23 -5.10 -8.59 22.20
N VAL A 24 -6.18 -9.35 22.32
CA VAL A 24 -7.26 -9.09 23.26
C VAL A 24 -7.28 -10.18 24.33
N ASN A 25 -7.07 -9.80 25.57
CA ASN A 25 -7.32 -10.68 26.70
C ASN A 25 -8.78 -10.55 27.14
N GLY A 26 -9.62 -11.50 26.77
CA GLY A 26 -11.03 -11.57 27.18
C GLY A 26 -11.27 -12.31 28.50
N GLU A 27 -10.18 -12.72 29.21
CA GLU A 27 -10.30 -13.42 30.48
C GLU A 27 -10.49 -12.44 31.65
N SER A 28 -11.03 -12.93 32.74
CA SER A 28 -11.23 -12.15 33.97
C SER A 28 -9.96 -12.00 34.81
N ALA A 29 -8.83 -12.58 34.39
CA ALA A 29 -7.53 -12.54 35.02
C ALA A 29 -6.45 -12.08 34.07
N THR A 30 -5.28 -11.69 34.57
CA THR A 30 -4.09 -11.44 33.78
C THR A 30 -3.68 -12.71 33.04
N SER A 31 -3.45 -12.60 31.74
CA SER A 31 -2.92 -13.67 30.89
C SER A 31 -1.52 -13.31 30.41
N TYR A 32 -0.75 -14.33 30.08
CA TYR A 32 0.61 -14.23 29.58
C TYR A 32 0.67 -14.77 28.16
N PHE A 33 1.50 -14.15 27.32
CA PHE A 33 1.56 -14.48 25.91
C PHE A 33 3.01 -14.62 25.44
N LYS A 34 3.28 -15.72 24.73
CA LYS A 34 4.46 -15.85 23.90
C LYS A 34 4.09 -15.34 22.51
N VAL A 35 4.80 -14.32 22.04
CA VAL A 35 4.59 -13.71 20.72
C VAL A 35 5.75 -14.04 19.81
N GLU A 36 5.47 -14.60 18.68
CA GLU A 36 6.44 -15.03 17.66
C GLU A 36 6.04 -14.48 16.30
N LYS A 37 7.02 -14.30 15.43
CA LYS A 37 6.85 -13.77 14.08
C LYS A 37 7.56 -14.65 13.06
N SER A 38 6.93 -14.83 11.90
CA SER A 38 7.49 -15.41 10.69
C SER A 38 7.44 -14.39 9.55
N THR A 39 8.48 -14.37 8.71
CA THR A 39 8.55 -13.61 7.46
C THR A 39 8.81 -14.52 6.25
N ASP A 40 8.63 -15.84 6.42
CA ASP A 40 8.84 -16.86 5.39
C ASP A 40 7.57 -17.71 5.16
N GLY A 41 6.40 -17.08 5.31
CA GLY A 41 5.11 -17.72 5.12
C GLY A 41 4.73 -18.72 6.21
N GLY A 42 5.32 -18.60 7.42
CA GLY A 42 5.04 -19.52 8.53
C GLY A 42 5.94 -20.75 8.59
N SER A 43 6.97 -20.82 7.74
CA SER A 43 7.91 -21.97 7.72
C SER A 43 8.83 -21.97 8.93
N SER A 44 9.25 -20.81 9.40
CA SER A 44 10.00 -20.63 10.65
C SER A 44 9.46 -19.47 11.47
N TYR A 45 9.67 -19.52 12.78
CA TYR A 45 9.21 -18.48 13.71
C TYR A 45 10.34 -18.01 14.62
N SER A 46 10.48 -16.70 14.74
CA SER A 46 11.35 -16.06 15.73
C SER A 46 10.54 -15.51 16.89
N THR A 47 11.03 -15.70 18.11
CA THR A 47 10.38 -15.16 19.31
C THR A 47 10.60 -13.64 19.36
N VAL A 48 9.52 -12.89 19.42
CA VAL A 48 9.50 -11.43 19.59
C VAL A 48 9.40 -11.09 21.08
N ASN A 49 8.54 -11.79 21.82
CA ASN A 49 8.43 -11.69 23.26
C ASN A 49 8.08 -13.06 23.84
N SER A 50 8.85 -13.51 24.81
CA SER A 50 8.66 -14.83 25.44
C SER A 50 7.66 -14.82 26.57
N ASN A 51 7.25 -13.65 27.07
CA ASN A 51 6.39 -13.56 28.26
C ASN A 51 5.74 -12.16 28.39
N PHE A 52 4.92 -11.80 27.41
CA PHE A 52 4.14 -10.56 27.45
C PHE A 52 2.90 -10.75 28.32
N SER A 53 2.66 -9.87 29.28
CA SER A 53 1.48 -9.92 30.16
C SER A 53 0.44 -8.88 29.76
N LEU A 54 -0.83 -9.28 29.77
CA LEU A 54 -1.95 -8.40 29.49
C LEU A 54 -3.02 -8.57 30.57
N ALA A 55 -3.42 -7.47 31.19
CA ALA A 55 -4.40 -7.47 32.27
C ALA A 55 -5.76 -8.00 31.80
N ALA A 56 -6.60 -8.38 32.75
CA ALA A 56 -7.95 -8.85 32.52
C ALA A 56 -8.77 -7.87 31.65
N ASN A 57 -9.46 -8.36 30.64
CA ASN A 57 -10.36 -7.59 29.76
C ASN A 57 -9.67 -6.37 29.09
N THR A 58 -8.38 -6.47 28.75
CA THR A 58 -7.64 -5.40 28.06
C THR A 58 -7.16 -5.83 26.67
N THR A 59 -6.81 -4.83 25.88
CA THR A 59 -6.31 -4.98 24.52
C THR A 59 -4.95 -4.32 24.40
N ASP A 60 -3.99 -5.00 23.76
CA ASP A 60 -2.78 -4.40 23.18
C ASP A 60 -2.92 -4.33 21.66
N ASN A 61 -2.68 -3.15 21.08
CA ASN A 61 -2.74 -2.90 19.63
C ASN A 61 -1.60 -2.03 19.13
N SER A 62 -0.49 -1.94 19.87
CA SER A 62 0.61 -1.05 19.52
C SER A 62 2.01 -1.59 19.82
N THR A 63 2.12 -2.59 20.70
CA THR A 63 3.43 -3.10 21.15
C THR A 63 4.13 -3.91 20.07
N PHE A 64 3.39 -4.70 19.28
CA PHE A 64 3.97 -5.64 18.32
C PHE A 64 3.74 -5.16 16.91
N THR A 65 4.81 -4.64 16.28
CA THR A 65 4.80 -4.16 14.90
C THR A 65 5.91 -4.80 14.07
N SER A 66 5.73 -4.84 12.75
CA SER A 66 6.73 -5.32 11.80
C SER A 66 6.58 -4.61 10.47
N THR A 67 7.66 -4.05 9.93
CA THR A 67 7.69 -3.56 8.55
C THR A 67 7.68 -4.75 7.59
N VAL A 68 6.89 -4.66 6.54
CA VAL A 68 6.68 -5.69 5.51
C VAL A 68 6.83 -5.02 4.15
N SER A 69 7.72 -5.52 3.30
CA SER A 69 7.91 -5.01 1.94
C SER A 69 6.77 -5.43 1.02
N ASP A 70 6.59 -4.70 -0.07
CA ASP A 70 5.63 -5.08 -1.11
C ASP A 70 5.86 -6.52 -1.60
N GLY A 71 4.79 -7.30 -1.69
CA GLY A 71 4.81 -8.72 -2.03
C GLY A 71 5.20 -9.67 -0.88
N ASP A 72 5.80 -9.16 0.20
CA ASP A 72 6.16 -9.97 1.35
C ASP A 72 4.97 -10.17 2.31
N SER A 73 5.05 -11.21 3.14
CA SER A 73 4.06 -11.50 4.16
C SER A 73 4.68 -11.60 5.55
N VAL A 74 3.89 -11.25 6.55
CA VAL A 74 4.21 -11.51 7.95
C VAL A 74 3.11 -12.34 8.58
N THR A 75 3.52 -13.36 9.33
CA THR A 75 2.63 -14.20 10.13
C THR A 75 3.00 -14.04 11.61
N TRP A 76 2.04 -13.60 12.40
CA TRP A 76 2.14 -13.59 13.84
C TRP A 76 1.60 -14.88 14.42
N ARG A 77 2.27 -15.40 15.44
CA ARG A 77 1.86 -16.56 16.21
C ARG A 77 1.88 -16.22 17.70
N VAL A 78 0.74 -16.40 18.36
CA VAL A 78 0.57 -16.07 19.78
C VAL A 78 0.08 -17.29 20.53
N THR A 79 0.79 -17.65 21.59
CA THR A 79 0.38 -18.69 22.53
C THR A 79 0.03 -18.02 23.85
N GLY A 80 -1.20 -18.21 24.33
CA GLY A 80 -1.66 -17.66 25.61
C GLY A 80 -1.59 -18.70 26.72
N SER A 81 -1.26 -18.24 27.95
CA SER A 81 -1.19 -19.05 29.18
C SER A 81 -1.73 -18.25 30.36
N ASP A 82 -2.22 -18.95 31.37
CA ASP A 82 -2.55 -18.41 32.68
C ASP A 82 -1.34 -18.30 33.64
N THR A 83 -0.19 -18.86 33.20
CA THR A 83 1.07 -18.82 33.93
C THR A 83 2.18 -18.16 33.12
N SER A 84 3.05 -17.41 33.78
CA SER A 84 4.06 -16.54 33.14
C SER A 84 5.22 -17.27 32.44
N SER A 85 5.30 -18.57 32.47
CA SER A 85 6.50 -19.29 32.00
C SER A 85 6.24 -20.60 31.30
N ASP A 86 5.02 -21.11 31.32
CA ASP A 86 4.69 -22.40 30.69
C ASP A 86 3.73 -22.21 29.52
N PHE A 87 4.26 -22.40 28.33
CA PHE A 87 3.52 -22.42 27.06
C PHE A 87 3.55 -23.80 26.41
N SER A 88 4.08 -24.81 27.11
CA SER A 88 4.22 -26.18 26.58
C SER A 88 2.86 -26.84 26.39
N GLY A 89 2.67 -27.50 25.25
CA GLY A 89 1.42 -28.21 24.95
C GLY A 89 0.22 -27.30 24.64
N LEU A 90 0.37 -25.99 24.70
CA LEU A 90 -0.70 -25.05 24.36
C LEU A 90 -0.76 -24.79 22.84
N THR A 91 -1.97 -24.67 22.32
CA THR A 91 -2.19 -24.41 20.89
C THR A 91 -2.06 -22.92 20.60
N PRO A 92 -1.16 -22.50 19.70
CA PRO A 92 -1.04 -21.11 19.29
C PRO A 92 -2.19 -20.68 18.37
N SER A 93 -2.53 -19.41 18.41
CA SER A 93 -3.32 -18.73 17.39
C SER A 93 -2.38 -18.06 16.38
N THR A 94 -2.77 -18.02 15.11
CA THR A 94 -1.99 -17.38 14.05
C THR A 94 -2.85 -16.40 13.27
N VAL A 95 -2.22 -15.31 12.78
CA VAL A 95 -2.80 -14.36 11.83
C VAL A 95 -1.70 -13.91 10.87
N SER A 96 -2.03 -13.77 9.60
CA SER A 96 -1.08 -13.37 8.56
C SER A 96 -1.64 -12.27 7.67
N GLY A 97 -0.74 -11.47 7.10
CA GLY A 97 -1.07 -10.47 6.10
C GLY A 97 0.10 -10.28 5.13
N THR A 98 -0.23 -10.03 3.87
CA THR A 98 0.72 -9.74 2.79
C THR A 98 0.64 -8.25 2.47
N ALA A 99 1.78 -7.58 2.41
CA ALA A 99 1.83 -6.21 1.93
C ALA A 99 1.60 -6.20 0.42
N ASP A 100 0.65 -5.40 -0.02
CA ASP A 100 0.39 -5.11 -1.43
C ASP A 100 0.43 -3.59 -1.59
N CYS A 101 1.47 -3.10 -2.26
CA CYS A 101 1.68 -1.69 -2.56
C CYS A 101 1.53 -1.41 -4.07
N THR A 102 0.89 -2.31 -4.80
CA THR A 102 0.50 -2.08 -6.19
C THR A 102 -0.42 -0.87 -6.27
N VAL A 103 0.00 0.17 -7.01
CA VAL A 103 -0.79 1.39 -7.13
C VAL A 103 -1.89 1.20 -8.18
N SER A 104 -3.13 1.45 -7.80
CA SER A 104 -4.30 1.42 -8.68
C SER A 104 -4.72 2.84 -9.06
N VAL A 105 -4.80 3.11 -10.36
CA VAL A 105 -5.33 4.36 -10.89
C VAL A 105 -6.40 4.10 -11.95
N THR A 106 -7.38 4.98 -12.01
CA THR A 106 -8.34 5.01 -13.11
C THR A 106 -7.98 6.16 -14.02
N VAL A 107 -7.85 5.89 -15.33
CA VAL A 107 -7.53 6.91 -16.33
C VAL A 107 -8.65 7.04 -17.36
N SER A 108 -8.93 8.27 -17.78
CA SER A 108 -9.86 8.56 -18.86
C SER A 108 -9.38 9.76 -19.68
N GLN A 109 -9.82 9.86 -20.91
CA GLN A 109 -9.44 10.92 -21.83
C GLN A 109 -10.68 11.60 -22.39
N SER A 110 -10.62 12.92 -22.53
CA SER A 110 -11.60 13.70 -23.26
C SER A 110 -10.94 14.52 -24.37
N LEU A 111 -11.67 14.78 -25.46
CA LEU A 111 -11.25 15.66 -26.53
C LEU A 111 -12.17 16.88 -26.57
N GLY A 112 -11.60 18.05 -26.48
CA GLY A 112 -12.31 19.33 -26.61
C GLY A 112 -12.83 19.58 -28.03
N SER A 113 -13.53 20.68 -28.20
CA SER A 113 -14.02 21.13 -29.52
C SER A 113 -12.88 21.48 -30.48
N CYS A 114 -13.10 21.28 -31.76
CA CYS A 114 -12.14 21.66 -32.79
C CYS A 114 -12.02 23.19 -32.87
N SER A 115 -10.80 23.71 -32.79
CA SER A 115 -10.50 25.13 -32.97
C SER A 115 -9.21 25.26 -33.78
N ALA A 116 -9.21 26.06 -34.83
CA ALA A 116 -8.06 26.30 -35.74
C ALA A 116 -7.36 25.02 -36.23
N GLY A 117 -8.11 23.94 -36.47
CA GLY A 117 -7.55 22.67 -36.97
C GLY A 117 -6.97 21.74 -35.92
N SER A 118 -7.15 22.05 -34.66
CA SER A 118 -6.71 21.20 -33.54
C SER A 118 -7.79 21.02 -32.48
N LYS A 119 -7.62 20.01 -31.62
CA LYS A 119 -8.42 19.76 -30.39
C LYS A 119 -7.47 19.67 -29.20
N THR A 120 -7.95 20.05 -28.04
CA THR A 120 -7.22 19.76 -26.79
C THR A 120 -7.65 18.38 -26.28
N SER A 121 -6.68 17.50 -26.08
CA SER A 121 -6.86 16.28 -25.32
C SER A 121 -6.58 16.57 -23.85
N THR A 122 -7.49 16.19 -22.98
CA THR A 122 -7.33 16.27 -21.52
C THR A 122 -7.37 14.87 -20.96
N LEU A 123 -6.33 14.53 -20.18
CA LEU A 123 -6.29 13.28 -19.38
C LEU A 123 -6.89 13.55 -18.01
N SER A 124 -7.72 12.64 -17.55
CA SER A 124 -8.19 12.60 -16.18
C SER A 124 -7.62 11.36 -15.49
N ILE A 125 -7.07 11.54 -14.27
CA ILE A 125 -6.45 10.47 -13.48
C ILE A 125 -7.10 10.49 -12.10
N THR A 126 -7.60 9.35 -11.64
CA THR A 126 -8.07 9.15 -10.27
C THR A 126 -7.15 8.17 -9.55
N ASN A 127 -6.61 8.57 -8.40
CA ASN A 127 -5.90 7.67 -7.49
C ASN A 127 -6.94 6.88 -6.67
N ASN A 128 -6.99 5.56 -6.86
CA ASN A 128 -7.94 4.70 -6.15
C ASN A 128 -7.42 4.23 -4.78
N GLU A 129 -6.17 4.60 -4.43
CA GLU A 129 -5.58 4.25 -3.14
C GLU A 129 -6.02 5.23 -2.04
N SER A 130 -5.83 4.83 -0.78
CA SER A 130 -6.02 5.70 0.39
C SER A 130 -4.83 6.63 0.66
N TYR A 131 -3.67 6.38 0.04
CA TYR A 131 -2.41 7.12 0.21
C TYR A 131 -2.03 7.89 -1.06
N THR A 132 -1.10 8.84 -0.91
CA THR A 132 -0.56 9.61 -2.04
C THR A 132 0.27 8.70 -2.95
N SER A 133 -0.05 8.70 -4.24
CA SER A 133 0.69 7.98 -5.27
C SER A 133 1.45 8.96 -6.17
N TYR A 134 2.59 8.51 -6.68
CA TYR A 134 3.42 9.23 -7.62
C TYR A 134 3.24 8.63 -9.01
N LEU A 135 3.13 9.48 -10.03
CA LEU A 135 2.74 9.08 -11.37
C LEU A 135 3.69 9.72 -12.38
N VAL A 136 4.19 8.92 -13.32
CA VAL A 136 4.83 9.41 -14.54
C VAL A 136 3.76 9.47 -15.64
N VAL A 137 3.57 10.65 -16.24
CA VAL A 137 2.57 10.86 -17.28
C VAL A 137 3.27 11.21 -18.57
N GLU A 138 2.97 10.45 -19.62
CA GLU A 138 3.57 10.60 -20.94
C GLU A 138 2.49 10.55 -22.01
N TYR A 139 2.79 11.12 -23.17
CA TYR A 139 1.92 11.02 -24.33
C TYR A 139 2.68 10.70 -25.62
N SER A 140 1.99 10.10 -26.57
CA SER A 140 2.46 9.80 -27.91
C SER A 140 1.53 10.41 -28.94
N LEU A 141 2.10 11.06 -29.98
CA LEU A 141 1.39 11.58 -31.15
C LEU A 141 1.70 10.79 -32.41
N ASN A 142 2.43 9.68 -32.31
CA ASN A 142 2.86 8.85 -33.44
C ASN A 142 2.42 7.38 -33.32
N GLY A 143 1.25 7.17 -32.72
CA GLY A 143 0.67 5.83 -32.58
C GLY A 143 1.37 4.94 -31.56
N GLY A 144 2.06 5.51 -30.55
CA GLY A 144 2.74 4.76 -29.50
C GLY A 144 4.19 4.36 -29.83
N THR A 145 4.73 4.84 -30.96
CA THR A 145 6.11 4.54 -31.36
C THR A 145 7.14 5.19 -30.47
N SER A 146 6.86 6.40 -29.99
CA SER A 146 7.64 7.08 -28.95
C SER A 146 6.71 7.85 -28.01
N TYR A 147 7.18 8.06 -26.78
CA TYR A 147 6.44 8.79 -25.76
C TYR A 147 7.26 9.99 -25.30
N THR A 148 6.56 11.10 -25.06
CA THR A 148 7.11 12.36 -24.55
C THR A 148 6.58 12.55 -23.14
N PRO A 149 7.44 12.78 -22.13
CA PRO A 149 7.00 13.14 -20.78
C PRO A 149 6.14 14.40 -20.80
N HIS A 150 5.08 14.42 -20.02
CA HIS A 150 4.23 15.57 -19.80
C HIS A 150 4.48 16.14 -18.41
N GLY A 151 5.44 17.02 -18.27
CA GLY A 151 5.84 17.64 -17.01
C GLY A 151 6.98 18.63 -17.21
N SER A 152 7.38 19.34 -16.17
CA SER A 152 8.40 20.41 -16.23
C SER A 152 9.82 19.92 -16.01
N GLY A 153 10.08 18.60 -15.85
CA GLY A 153 11.40 18.01 -15.63
C GLY A 153 11.94 17.24 -16.82
N GLU A 154 13.27 17.21 -16.99
CA GLU A 154 13.95 16.51 -18.09
C GLU A 154 13.80 14.96 -17.98
N ASP A 155 13.33 14.45 -16.84
CA ASP A 155 13.19 13.02 -16.55
C ASP A 155 11.72 12.57 -16.30
N GLY A 156 10.72 13.43 -16.66
CA GLY A 156 9.31 13.12 -16.40
C GLY A 156 9.00 13.19 -14.90
N ASP A 157 9.08 14.40 -14.33
CA ASP A 157 8.87 14.61 -12.90
C ASP A 157 7.62 13.94 -12.38
N ASP A 158 7.76 13.24 -11.26
CA ASP A 158 6.70 12.56 -10.55
C ASP A 158 5.55 13.53 -10.22
N PHE A 159 4.42 13.31 -10.84
CA PHE A 159 3.18 13.95 -10.43
C PHE A 159 2.61 13.22 -9.22
N SER A 160 2.40 13.94 -8.12
CA SER A 160 1.79 13.36 -6.93
C SER A 160 0.28 13.58 -6.90
N LEU A 161 -0.46 12.53 -6.60
CA LEU A 161 -1.92 12.59 -6.47
C LEU A 161 -2.33 11.97 -5.12
N ALA A 162 -3.00 12.77 -4.29
CA ALA A 162 -3.47 12.32 -2.99
C ALA A 162 -4.45 11.15 -3.11
N GLY A 163 -4.54 10.32 -2.07
CA GLY A 163 -5.46 9.20 -2.02
C GLY A 163 -6.91 9.60 -2.26
N GLY A 164 -7.62 8.89 -3.13
CA GLY A 164 -8.99 9.17 -3.53
C GLY A 164 -9.18 10.44 -4.38
N ALA A 165 -8.11 11.18 -4.70
CA ALA A 165 -8.21 12.41 -5.48
C ALA A 165 -8.29 12.13 -6.99
N THR A 166 -8.85 13.09 -7.72
CA THR A 166 -8.90 13.10 -9.19
C THR A 166 -8.25 14.38 -9.70
N ASP A 167 -7.29 14.26 -10.61
CA ASP A 167 -6.84 15.35 -11.49
C ASP A 167 -7.54 15.23 -12.84
N ASN A 168 -8.08 16.35 -13.34
CA ASN A 168 -8.77 16.42 -14.62
C ASN A 168 -8.42 17.68 -15.44
N SER A 169 -7.33 18.34 -15.12
CA SER A 169 -6.98 19.64 -15.70
C SER A 169 -5.50 19.83 -16.00
N THR A 170 -4.60 19.14 -15.29
CA THR A 170 -3.16 19.35 -15.40
C THR A 170 -2.60 18.86 -16.74
N PHE A 171 -3.04 17.69 -17.19
CA PHE A 171 -2.46 17.03 -18.36
C PHE A 171 -3.29 17.32 -19.63
N THR A 172 -2.81 18.28 -20.41
CA THR A 172 -3.48 18.68 -21.66
C THR A 172 -2.50 18.78 -22.82
N VAL A 173 -2.88 18.28 -24.00
CA VAL A 173 -2.07 18.31 -25.22
C VAL A 173 -2.94 18.73 -26.41
N ALA A 174 -2.43 19.67 -27.24
CA ALA A 174 -3.06 20.00 -28.51
C ALA A 174 -2.81 18.90 -29.54
N VAL A 175 -3.88 18.38 -30.13
CA VAL A 175 -3.87 17.29 -31.13
C VAL A 175 -4.37 17.83 -32.44
N ALA A 176 -3.56 17.75 -33.50
CA ALA A 176 -3.93 18.23 -34.82
C ALA A 176 -5.06 17.38 -35.43
N HIS A 177 -5.70 17.91 -36.47
CA HIS A 177 -6.72 17.18 -37.23
C HIS A 177 -6.18 15.83 -37.74
N GLU A 178 -6.95 14.76 -37.51
CA GLU A 178 -6.61 13.36 -37.85
C GLU A 178 -5.42 12.75 -37.08
N GLN A 179 -4.78 13.50 -36.21
CA GLN A 179 -3.73 12.98 -35.35
C GLN A 179 -4.35 12.19 -34.18
N THR A 180 -3.73 11.07 -33.83
CA THR A 180 -4.09 10.27 -32.66
C THR A 180 -3.17 10.60 -31.51
N ILE A 181 -3.71 10.71 -30.31
CA ILE A 181 -2.93 10.78 -29.06
C ILE A 181 -3.16 9.52 -28.23
N ILE A 182 -2.08 9.01 -27.66
CA ILE A 182 -2.09 7.91 -26.68
C ILE A 182 -1.40 8.43 -25.42
N TRP A 183 -2.09 8.34 -24.31
CA TRP A 183 -1.53 8.62 -22.99
C TRP A 183 -0.98 7.35 -22.36
N ARG A 184 0.11 7.48 -21.62
CA ARG A 184 0.69 6.44 -20.78
C ARG A 184 0.86 7.00 -19.37
N VAL A 185 0.33 6.31 -18.38
CA VAL A 185 0.46 6.64 -16.95
C VAL A 185 1.13 5.45 -16.28
N THR A 186 2.25 5.70 -15.64
CA THR A 186 2.99 4.68 -14.88
C THR A 186 2.95 5.07 -13.41
N PRO A 187 2.17 4.38 -12.57
CA PRO A 187 2.10 4.68 -11.15
C PRO A 187 3.28 4.07 -10.40
N SER A 188 3.69 4.73 -9.32
CA SER A 188 4.68 4.22 -8.37
C SER A 188 4.29 4.59 -6.94
N PRO A 189 4.49 3.73 -5.95
CA PRO A 189 4.30 4.10 -4.54
C PRO A 189 5.45 4.97 -4.01
N THR A 190 6.53 5.12 -4.77
CA THR A 190 7.74 5.85 -4.36
C THR A 190 7.88 7.18 -5.11
N THR A 191 8.67 8.11 -4.58
CA THR A 191 8.96 9.42 -5.19
C THR A 191 9.91 9.35 -6.39
N SER A 192 10.42 8.17 -6.72
CA SER A 192 11.26 7.94 -7.90
C SER A 192 10.91 6.57 -8.48
N PRO A 193 10.42 6.47 -9.71
CA PRO A 193 10.21 5.21 -10.40
C PRO A 193 11.53 4.53 -10.75
#